data_a96957e44645906a8a46a387d69320eb
#
_entry.id   a96957e44645906a8a46a387d69320eb
#
_cell.length_a   1.000
_cell.length_b   1.000
_cell.length_c   1.000
_cell.angle_alpha   90.00
_cell.angle_beta   90.00
_cell.angle_gamma   90.00
#
_symmetry.space_group_name_H-M   'P 1'
#
loop_
_entity.id
_entity.type
_entity.pdbx_description
1 polymer ?
#
loop_
_entity_poly.entity_id
_entity_poly.type
_entity_poly.pdbx_seq_one_letter_code
_entity_poly.pdbx_strand_id
1 'polypeptide(L)'
;LTAGDHTGWLYKAAKVENYPGLPAVKGAELLRLFEEQALSLGAGKQLGVVRQIQPMGQSFMILCGNDVFESRAVILSMGAARPKLLPGEEALVGQGVSYCGTCDAMFYRGRRVAVLSARESGAEEAEFLTRFASQVDFYFLRAHALPDAPGFTVVQEKPLSLSREGEQIRVATDRGAHDYDGVFIFRPAVTLEQLLPGLKQEKGFIVVDRRMATNLPLVYAAGDCTGQPLQIAKAVGEGNVAAISAAEDLQRSASGRG
;
A
#
# COMPACT_ATOMS: atom_id res chain seq x y z
N LEU A 1 5.55 12.00 3.11
CA LEU A 1 4.44 11.31 3.77
C LEU A 1 4.93 10.02 4.41
N THR A 2 4.56 9.72 5.65
CA THR A 2 4.98 8.52 6.38
C THR A 2 3.86 8.04 7.31
N ALA A 3 3.71 6.72 7.45
CA ALA A 3 2.78 6.14 8.42
C ALA A 3 3.16 6.44 9.88
N GLY A 4 4.40 6.87 10.12
CA GLY A 4 4.87 7.30 11.43
C GLY A 4 5.03 6.15 12.45
N ASP A 5 4.84 4.93 12.00
CA ASP A 5 4.96 3.77 12.86
C ASP A 5 6.43 3.40 13.05
N HIS A 6 6.82 3.27 14.26
CA HIS A 6 8.13 2.77 14.64
C HIS A 6 8.20 1.23 14.57
N THR A 7 7.57 0.63 13.54
CA THR A 7 7.45 -0.83 13.38
C THR A 7 8.45 -1.43 12.41
N GLY A 8 9.14 -0.60 11.64
CA GLY A 8 10.13 -1.00 10.63
C GLY A 8 11.27 -1.84 11.20
N TRP A 9 11.89 -2.64 10.33
CA TRP A 9 13.03 -3.52 10.72
C TRP A 9 14.19 -2.73 11.32
N LEU A 10 14.52 -1.58 10.72
CA LEU A 10 15.60 -0.74 11.22
C LEU A 10 15.28 -0.19 12.61
N TYR A 11 14.07 0.28 12.87
CA TYR A 11 13.69 0.78 14.20
C TYR A 11 13.89 -0.27 15.30
N LYS A 12 13.59 -1.54 14.99
CA LYS A 12 13.72 -2.67 15.93
C LYS A 12 15.16 -3.18 16.09
N ALA A 13 16.10 -2.74 15.26
CA ALA A 13 17.48 -3.18 15.34
C ALA A 13 18.13 -2.66 16.62
N ALA A 14 18.51 -3.59 17.52
CA ALA A 14 19.17 -3.25 18.77
C ALA A 14 20.55 -2.63 18.52
N LYS A 15 21.20 -3.00 17.41
CA LYS A 15 22.54 -2.54 17.02
C LYS A 15 22.69 -2.61 15.51
N VAL A 16 23.20 -1.52 14.92
CA VAL A 16 23.61 -1.43 13.52
C VAL A 16 25.12 -1.27 13.49
N GLU A 17 25.84 -2.24 12.90
CA GLU A 17 27.29 -2.29 12.89
C GLU A 17 27.90 -2.05 11.51
N ASN A 18 27.08 -2.14 10.46
CA ASN A 18 27.52 -2.09 9.07
C ASN A 18 27.10 -0.81 8.33
N TYR A 19 26.81 0.27 9.06
CA TYR A 19 26.58 1.58 8.45
C TYR A 19 27.84 2.43 8.58
N PRO A 20 28.48 2.81 7.44
CA PRO A 20 29.76 3.55 7.47
C PRO A 20 29.64 4.88 8.22
N GLY A 21 30.60 5.14 9.10
CA GLY A 21 30.66 6.38 9.89
C GLY A 21 29.89 6.35 11.21
N LEU A 22 28.98 5.38 11.44
CA LEU A 22 28.20 5.24 12.68
C LEU A 22 28.25 3.80 13.19
N PRO A 23 29.38 3.36 13.74
CA PRO A 23 29.50 2.01 14.27
C PRO A 23 28.67 1.82 15.55
N ALA A 24 27.96 0.68 15.62
CA ALA A 24 27.27 0.24 16.83
C ALA A 24 26.12 1.17 17.32
N VAL A 25 25.44 1.86 16.40
CA VAL A 25 24.30 2.71 16.72
C VAL A 25 23.00 1.89 16.82
N LYS A 26 22.06 2.26 17.68
CA LYS A 26 20.72 1.68 17.68
C LYS A 26 19.95 2.10 16.42
N GLY A 27 19.16 1.20 15.84
CA GLY A 27 18.41 1.51 14.63
C GLY A 27 17.42 2.67 14.80
N ALA A 28 16.76 2.77 15.94
CA ALA A 28 15.87 3.89 16.28
C ALA A 28 16.64 5.23 16.33
N GLU A 29 17.84 5.24 16.86
CA GLU A 29 18.70 6.44 16.92
C GLU A 29 19.19 6.84 15.52
N LEU A 30 19.56 5.89 14.69
CA LEU A 30 19.96 6.15 13.31
C LEU A 30 18.82 6.78 12.51
N LEU A 31 17.60 6.26 12.64
CA LEU A 31 16.41 6.84 12.01
C LEU A 31 16.14 8.26 12.49
N ARG A 32 16.28 8.50 13.79
CA ARG A 32 16.12 9.86 14.36
C ARG A 32 17.12 10.84 13.75
N LEU A 33 18.38 10.45 13.62
CA LEU A 33 19.42 11.27 12.99
C LEU A 33 19.10 11.59 11.53
N PHE A 34 18.63 10.61 10.75
CA PHE A 34 18.22 10.83 9.36
C PHE A 34 17.04 11.79 9.25
N GLU A 35 16.05 11.63 10.11
CA GLU A 35 14.87 12.49 10.13
C GLU A 35 15.23 13.92 10.53
N GLU A 36 15.97 14.12 11.60
CA GLU A 36 16.40 15.44 12.06
C GLU A 36 17.22 16.17 11.00
N GLN A 37 18.12 15.47 10.32
CA GLN A 37 18.87 16.06 9.22
C GLN A 37 17.95 16.51 8.08
N ALA A 38 17.01 15.68 7.65
CA ALA A 38 16.07 16.02 6.60
C ALA A 38 15.21 17.25 6.96
N LEU A 39 14.66 17.28 8.19
CA LEU A 39 13.88 18.38 8.68
C LEU A 39 14.68 19.68 8.80
N SER A 40 15.94 19.62 9.25
CA SER A 40 16.84 20.77 9.34
C SER A 40 17.16 21.41 7.98
N LEU A 41 17.08 20.61 6.91
CA LEU A 41 17.25 21.05 5.52
C LEU A 41 15.94 21.53 4.87
N GLY A 42 14.84 21.64 5.62
CA GLY A 42 13.56 22.16 5.16
C GLY A 42 12.59 21.13 4.59
N ALA A 43 12.87 19.82 4.75
CA ALA A 43 11.90 18.81 4.37
C ALA A 43 10.64 18.88 5.27
N GLY A 44 9.45 18.79 4.69
CA GLY A 44 8.20 18.65 5.42
C GLY A 44 7.92 17.19 5.79
N LYS A 45 7.37 16.94 6.98
CA LYS A 45 6.89 15.63 7.41
C LYS A 45 5.38 15.66 7.65
N GLN A 46 4.65 14.75 7.03
CA GLN A 46 3.23 14.54 7.26
C GLN A 46 2.99 13.09 7.66
N LEU A 47 2.29 12.87 8.78
CA LEU A 47 1.88 11.56 9.24
C LEU A 47 0.59 11.14 8.55
N GLY A 48 0.54 9.92 8.08
CA GLY A 48 -0.64 9.31 7.49
C GLY A 48 -0.29 8.12 6.60
N VAL A 49 -1.27 7.26 6.38
CA VAL A 49 -1.15 6.12 5.47
C VAL A 49 -1.59 6.55 4.08
N VAL A 50 -0.67 6.52 3.12
CA VAL A 50 -1.01 6.75 1.71
C VAL A 50 -1.79 5.54 1.21
N ARG A 51 -3.03 5.78 0.74
CA ARG A 51 -3.94 4.75 0.24
C ARG A 51 -3.93 4.64 -1.28
N GLN A 52 -3.75 5.76 -1.96
CA GLN A 52 -3.76 5.83 -3.42
C GLN A 52 -2.94 7.00 -3.91
N ILE A 53 -2.33 6.83 -5.07
CA ILE A 53 -1.64 7.85 -5.84
C ILE A 53 -2.26 7.82 -7.24
N GLN A 54 -2.90 8.92 -7.64
CA GLN A 54 -3.57 9.05 -8.92
C GLN A 54 -2.80 10.02 -9.81
N PRO A 55 -2.29 9.58 -10.97
CA PRO A 55 -1.74 10.49 -11.97
C PRO A 55 -2.79 11.45 -12.52
N MET A 56 -2.47 12.76 -12.57
CA MET A 56 -3.33 13.86 -13.03
C MET A 56 -2.61 14.71 -14.09
N GLY A 57 -2.24 14.10 -15.20
CA GLY A 57 -1.49 14.77 -16.26
C GLY A 57 -0.05 15.08 -15.84
N GLN A 58 0.23 16.30 -15.38
CA GLN A 58 1.57 16.74 -14.97
C GLN A 58 1.81 16.71 -13.45
N SER A 59 0.84 16.24 -12.70
CA SER A 59 0.91 16.12 -11.24
C SER A 59 0.32 14.78 -10.77
N PHE A 60 0.42 14.53 -9.48
CA PHE A 60 -0.15 13.38 -8.79
C PHE A 60 -1.03 13.85 -7.66
N MET A 61 -2.24 13.29 -7.56
CA MET A 61 -3.07 13.40 -6.37
C MET A 61 -2.79 12.22 -5.45
N ILE A 62 -2.48 12.50 -4.19
CA ILE A 62 -2.06 11.51 -3.20
C ILE A 62 -3.07 11.52 -2.06
N LEU A 63 -3.84 10.44 -1.92
CA LEU A 63 -4.76 10.24 -0.80
C LEU A 63 -4.00 9.68 0.40
N CYS A 64 -3.88 10.48 1.47
CA CYS A 64 -3.19 10.11 2.70
C CYS A 64 -4.14 10.28 3.89
N GLY A 65 -4.64 9.18 4.44
CA GLY A 65 -5.74 9.23 5.40
C GLY A 65 -7.01 9.79 4.76
N ASN A 66 -7.48 10.93 5.29
CA ASN A 66 -8.61 11.70 4.73
C ASN A 66 -8.15 12.96 3.97
N ASP A 67 -6.85 13.20 3.91
CA ASP A 67 -6.28 14.37 3.25
C ASP A 67 -5.83 14.04 1.83
N VAL A 68 -5.87 15.05 0.97
CA VAL A 68 -5.40 14.96 -0.42
C VAL A 68 -4.23 15.92 -0.59
N PHE A 69 -3.12 15.39 -1.11
CA PHE A 69 -1.93 16.17 -1.43
C PHE A 69 -1.70 16.15 -2.94
N GLU A 70 -1.15 17.24 -3.46
CA GLU A 70 -0.69 17.31 -4.83
C GLU A 70 0.84 17.35 -4.89
N SER A 71 1.43 16.62 -5.84
CA SER A 71 2.87 16.67 -6.08
C SER A 71 3.19 16.52 -7.57
N ARG A 72 4.36 17.02 -7.99
CA ARG A 72 4.83 16.93 -9.38
C ARG A 72 5.66 15.67 -9.64
N ALA A 73 6.21 15.06 -8.60
CA ALA A 73 6.94 13.80 -8.67
C ALA A 73 6.71 12.99 -7.39
N VAL A 74 6.89 11.69 -7.48
CA VAL A 74 6.73 10.75 -6.35
C VAL A 74 7.96 9.87 -6.23
N ILE A 75 8.48 9.71 -5.01
CA ILE A 75 9.51 8.73 -4.68
C ILE A 75 8.91 7.73 -3.69
N LEU A 76 8.79 6.47 -4.10
CA LEU A 76 8.28 5.38 -3.28
C LEU A 76 9.41 4.77 -2.45
N SER A 77 9.34 4.88 -1.11
CA SER A 77 10.33 4.30 -0.18
C SER A 77 9.66 3.54 0.97
N MET A 78 8.69 2.69 0.62
CA MET A 78 7.78 2.02 1.54
C MET A 78 8.35 0.74 2.19
N GLY A 79 9.61 0.42 1.93
CA GLY A 79 10.24 -0.81 2.44
C GLY A 79 9.77 -2.08 1.72
N ALA A 80 10.06 -3.25 2.30
CA ALA A 80 9.77 -4.57 1.71
C ALA A 80 8.52 -5.25 2.28
N ALA A 81 7.77 -4.59 3.17
CA ALA A 81 6.56 -5.18 3.75
C ALA A 81 5.46 -5.32 2.70
N ARG A 82 5.01 -6.55 2.48
CA ARG A 82 3.96 -6.89 1.51
C ARG A 82 2.82 -7.58 2.21
N PRO A 83 1.57 -7.24 1.85
CA PRO A 83 0.44 -8.06 2.29
C PRO A 83 0.57 -9.44 1.65
N LYS A 84 0.33 -10.49 2.45
CA LYS A 84 0.18 -11.84 1.92
C LYS A 84 -1.15 -11.91 1.17
N LEU A 85 -1.11 -11.98 -0.14
CA LEU A 85 -2.30 -12.13 -0.97
C LEU A 85 -2.86 -13.54 -0.86
N LEU A 86 -4.17 -13.68 -1.07
CA LEU A 86 -4.80 -14.96 -1.28
C LEU A 86 -4.49 -15.47 -2.71
N PRO A 87 -4.34 -16.77 -2.91
CA PRO A 87 -4.29 -17.33 -4.26
C PRO A 87 -5.48 -16.85 -5.10
N GLY A 88 -5.22 -16.38 -6.32
CA GLY A 88 -6.22 -15.84 -7.25
C GLY A 88 -6.61 -14.38 -7.03
N GLU A 89 -6.24 -13.76 -5.91
CA GLU A 89 -6.63 -12.39 -5.57
C GLU A 89 -6.16 -11.37 -6.61
N GLU A 90 -4.86 -11.39 -6.95
CA GLU A 90 -4.24 -10.39 -7.82
C GLU A 90 -4.87 -10.35 -9.23
N ALA A 91 -5.22 -11.51 -9.78
CA ALA A 91 -5.84 -11.62 -11.08
C ALA A 91 -7.29 -11.09 -11.15
N LEU A 92 -7.94 -10.94 -9.99
CA LEU A 92 -9.34 -10.55 -9.88
C LEU A 92 -9.53 -9.07 -9.45
N VAL A 93 -8.45 -8.36 -9.15
CA VAL A 93 -8.50 -6.93 -8.79
C VAL A 93 -9.08 -6.13 -9.96
N GLY A 94 -10.07 -5.28 -9.66
CA GLY A 94 -10.84 -4.53 -10.68
C GLY A 94 -11.79 -5.39 -11.52
N GLN A 95 -11.83 -6.70 -11.26
CA GLN A 95 -12.70 -7.66 -11.93
C GLN A 95 -13.60 -8.40 -10.93
N GLY A 96 -14.09 -7.70 -9.91
CA GLY A 96 -14.92 -8.25 -8.84
C GLY A 96 -14.23 -8.28 -7.48
N VAL A 97 -12.92 -8.10 -7.42
CA VAL A 97 -12.17 -7.85 -6.18
C VAL A 97 -11.81 -6.37 -6.08
N SER A 98 -12.10 -5.76 -4.92
CA SER A 98 -11.79 -4.36 -4.62
C SER A 98 -11.03 -4.22 -3.30
N TYR A 99 -10.23 -3.16 -3.19
CA TYR A 99 -9.55 -2.76 -1.95
C TYR A 99 -10.10 -1.45 -1.35
N CYS A 100 -11.12 -0.87 -1.99
CA CYS A 100 -11.70 0.41 -1.58
C CYS A 100 -13.22 0.30 -1.46
N GLY A 101 -13.74 0.24 -0.24
CA GLY A 101 -15.18 0.18 0.00
C GLY A 101 -15.90 1.42 -0.53
N THR A 102 -15.40 2.61 -0.21
CA THR A 102 -16.02 3.88 -0.61
C THR A 102 -15.96 4.16 -2.11
N CYS A 103 -14.92 3.65 -2.82
CA CYS A 103 -14.78 3.85 -4.26
C CYS A 103 -15.80 3.02 -5.04
N ASP A 104 -15.99 1.75 -4.65
CA ASP A 104 -16.66 0.76 -5.48
C ASP A 104 -18.02 0.30 -4.94
N ALA A 105 -18.44 0.74 -3.75
CA ALA A 105 -19.71 0.34 -3.13
C ALA A 105 -20.93 0.52 -4.07
N MET A 106 -20.95 1.59 -4.85
CA MET A 106 -22.06 1.91 -5.74
C MET A 106 -22.29 0.86 -6.84
N PHE A 107 -21.23 0.16 -7.28
CA PHE A 107 -21.34 -0.89 -8.30
C PHE A 107 -22.02 -2.16 -7.77
N TYR A 108 -22.07 -2.31 -6.43
CA TYR A 108 -22.65 -3.48 -5.77
C TYR A 108 -23.99 -3.20 -5.09
N ARG A 109 -24.72 -2.16 -5.55
CA ARG A 109 -26.04 -1.85 -5.03
C ARG A 109 -27.00 -3.02 -5.23
N GLY A 110 -27.63 -3.48 -4.13
CA GLY A 110 -28.56 -4.61 -4.11
C GLY A 110 -27.92 -5.98 -4.35
N ARG A 111 -26.57 -6.06 -4.36
CA ARG A 111 -25.81 -7.30 -4.60
C ARG A 111 -25.28 -7.87 -3.30
N ARG A 112 -24.87 -9.14 -3.34
CA ARG A 112 -24.23 -9.83 -2.22
C ARG A 112 -22.71 -9.67 -2.32
N VAL A 113 -22.07 -9.18 -1.25
CA VAL A 113 -20.63 -8.97 -1.22
C VAL A 113 -19.98 -9.63 -0.01
N ALA A 114 -18.71 -10.02 -0.17
CA ALA A 114 -17.86 -10.43 0.94
C ALA A 114 -16.88 -9.32 1.32
N VAL A 115 -16.61 -9.21 2.61
CA VAL A 115 -15.52 -8.40 3.17
C VAL A 115 -14.51 -9.33 3.83
N LEU A 116 -13.26 -9.30 3.39
CA LEU A 116 -12.16 -10.05 3.96
C LEU A 116 -11.21 -9.07 4.66
N SER A 117 -11.15 -9.06 5.99
CA SER A 117 -10.39 -8.05 6.73
C SER A 117 -9.30 -8.62 7.64
N ALA A 118 -8.14 -7.96 7.61
CA ALA A 118 -7.03 -8.17 8.53
C ALA A 118 -6.78 -6.95 9.45
N ARG A 119 -7.73 -5.98 9.49
CA ARG A 119 -7.63 -4.74 10.29
C ARG A 119 -8.98 -4.38 10.92
N GLU A 120 -8.97 -3.77 12.10
CA GLU A 120 -10.19 -3.36 12.82
C GLU A 120 -11.06 -2.38 12.00
N SER A 121 -10.45 -1.39 11.36
CA SER A 121 -11.17 -0.45 10.49
C SER A 121 -11.86 -1.10 9.27
N GLY A 122 -11.62 -2.38 9.00
CA GLY A 122 -12.37 -3.14 8.01
C GLY A 122 -13.83 -3.37 8.39
N ALA A 123 -14.16 -3.32 9.69
CA ALA A 123 -15.55 -3.37 10.16
C ALA A 123 -16.32 -2.09 9.80
N GLU A 124 -15.69 -0.91 9.88
CA GLU A 124 -16.28 0.36 9.45
C GLU A 124 -16.56 0.37 7.94
N GLU A 125 -15.64 -0.20 7.15
CA GLU A 125 -15.83 -0.35 5.70
C GLU A 125 -16.96 -1.34 5.37
N ALA A 126 -17.07 -2.45 6.13
CA ALA A 126 -18.17 -3.40 5.99
C ALA A 126 -19.51 -2.75 6.34
N GLU A 127 -19.58 -1.99 7.41
CA GLU A 127 -20.76 -1.23 7.81
C GLU A 127 -21.16 -0.19 6.76
N PHE A 128 -20.18 0.47 6.15
CA PHE A 128 -20.47 1.37 5.03
C PHE A 128 -21.08 0.64 3.83
N LEU A 129 -20.57 -0.56 3.49
CA LEU A 129 -21.07 -1.37 2.38
C LEU A 129 -22.52 -1.83 2.58
N THR A 130 -23.00 -2.03 3.83
CA THR A 130 -24.39 -2.43 4.11
C THR A 130 -25.42 -1.41 3.62
N ARG A 131 -25.01 -0.15 3.43
CA ARG A 131 -25.88 0.92 2.88
C ARG A 131 -26.19 0.74 1.39
N PHE A 132 -25.43 -0.10 0.70
CA PHE A 132 -25.53 -0.32 -0.73
C PHE A 132 -25.83 -1.78 -1.07
N ALA A 133 -25.09 -2.72 -0.53
CA ALA A 133 -25.24 -4.14 -0.77
C ALA A 133 -26.52 -4.68 -0.08
N SER A 134 -27.11 -5.71 -0.67
CA SER A 134 -28.25 -6.44 -0.05
C SER A 134 -27.79 -7.35 1.08
N GLN A 135 -26.55 -7.82 1.04
CA GLN A 135 -25.93 -8.65 2.04
C GLN A 135 -24.43 -8.42 2.06
N VAL A 136 -23.85 -8.30 3.26
CA VAL A 136 -22.43 -8.20 3.49
C VAL A 136 -22.01 -9.32 4.42
N ASP A 137 -21.15 -10.23 3.94
CA ASP A 137 -20.57 -11.33 4.71
C ASP A 137 -19.12 -10.98 5.07
N PHE A 138 -18.78 -10.97 6.35
CA PHE A 138 -17.49 -10.53 6.86
C PHE A 138 -16.64 -11.71 7.30
N TYR A 139 -15.41 -11.79 6.77
CA TYR A 139 -14.42 -12.80 7.06
C TYR A 139 -13.18 -12.20 7.71
N PHE A 140 -12.60 -12.90 8.66
CA PHE A 140 -11.31 -12.55 9.23
C PHE A 140 -10.16 -13.14 8.40
N LEU A 141 -9.31 -12.28 7.83
CA LEU A 141 -7.98 -12.67 7.37
C LEU A 141 -6.99 -12.75 8.54
N ARG A 142 -7.24 -11.95 9.56
CA ARG A 142 -6.55 -11.94 10.85
C ARG A 142 -7.57 -11.54 11.91
N ALA A 143 -7.55 -12.20 13.07
CA ALA A 143 -8.42 -11.88 14.19
C ALA A 143 -8.19 -10.44 14.70
N HIS A 144 -9.28 -9.71 14.91
CA HIS A 144 -9.33 -8.38 15.50
C HIS A 144 -10.70 -8.15 16.14
N ALA A 145 -10.87 -7.06 16.89
CA ALA A 145 -12.15 -6.71 17.47
C ALA A 145 -13.19 -6.30 16.42
N LEU A 146 -14.45 -6.53 16.71
CA LEU A 146 -15.61 -6.04 15.98
C LEU A 146 -16.51 -5.21 16.89
N PRO A 147 -17.38 -4.34 16.34
CA PRO A 147 -18.43 -3.70 17.12
C PRO A 147 -19.41 -4.73 17.71
N ASP A 148 -20.05 -4.39 18.82
CA ASP A 148 -20.95 -5.30 19.57
C ASP A 148 -22.16 -5.79 18.76
N ALA A 149 -22.66 -4.99 17.81
CA ALA A 149 -23.81 -5.33 16.97
C ALA A 149 -23.56 -4.87 15.53
N PRO A 150 -22.76 -5.62 14.74
CA PRO A 150 -22.46 -5.24 13.36
C PRO A 150 -23.69 -5.41 12.46
N GLY A 151 -23.89 -4.48 11.52
CA GLY A 151 -24.93 -4.54 10.50
C GLY A 151 -24.67 -5.58 9.40
N PHE A 152 -23.60 -6.36 9.52
CA PHE A 152 -23.17 -7.39 8.56
C PHE A 152 -23.09 -8.78 9.21
N THR A 153 -23.09 -9.83 8.41
CA THR A 153 -22.98 -11.21 8.87
C THR A 153 -21.52 -11.60 9.05
N VAL A 154 -21.14 -12.07 10.22
CA VAL A 154 -19.78 -12.58 10.48
C VAL A 154 -19.73 -14.07 10.14
N VAL A 155 -18.86 -14.43 9.20
CA VAL A 155 -18.63 -15.81 8.79
C VAL A 155 -17.38 -16.35 9.49
N GLN A 156 -17.56 -17.38 10.32
CA GLN A 156 -16.50 -18.00 11.13
C GLN A 156 -15.76 -19.10 10.31
N GLU A 157 -15.33 -18.74 9.11
CA GLU A 157 -14.59 -19.59 8.20
C GLU A 157 -13.34 -18.84 7.74
N LYS A 158 -12.26 -19.57 7.48
CA LYS A 158 -11.00 -19.00 7.05
C LYS A 158 -10.92 -18.94 5.51
N PRO A 159 -10.85 -17.76 4.89
CA PRO A 159 -10.62 -17.65 3.45
C PRO A 159 -9.26 -18.23 3.05
N LEU A 160 -9.24 -19.03 2.00
CA LEU A 160 -8.05 -19.74 1.49
C LEU A 160 -7.64 -19.26 0.10
N SER A 161 -8.61 -19.01 -0.80
CA SER A 161 -8.36 -18.58 -2.17
C SER A 161 -9.57 -17.89 -2.78
N LEU A 162 -9.34 -17.21 -3.90
CA LEU A 162 -10.38 -16.59 -4.71
C LEU A 162 -10.31 -17.15 -6.13
N SER A 163 -11.47 -17.37 -6.75
CA SER A 163 -11.58 -17.73 -8.15
C SER A 163 -12.81 -17.08 -8.79
N ARG A 164 -12.81 -16.98 -10.11
CA ARG A 164 -13.98 -16.52 -10.86
C ARG A 164 -14.89 -17.70 -11.16
N GLU A 165 -16.18 -17.54 -10.88
CA GLU A 165 -17.24 -18.50 -11.21
C GLU A 165 -18.34 -17.78 -11.99
N GLY A 166 -18.24 -17.80 -13.32
CA GLY A 166 -19.10 -17.01 -14.18
C GLY A 166 -18.92 -15.52 -13.94
N GLU A 167 -19.98 -14.83 -13.51
CA GLU A 167 -19.93 -13.40 -13.16
C GLU A 167 -19.58 -13.15 -11.69
N GLN A 168 -19.57 -14.18 -10.86
CA GLN A 168 -19.31 -14.08 -9.42
C GLN A 168 -17.87 -14.42 -9.05
N ILE A 169 -17.47 -14.01 -7.86
CA ILE A 169 -16.21 -14.37 -7.22
C ILE A 169 -16.48 -15.43 -6.16
N ARG A 170 -15.85 -16.57 -6.30
CA ARG A 170 -15.86 -17.62 -5.30
C ARG A 170 -14.80 -17.39 -4.26
N VAL A 171 -15.21 -17.36 -2.99
CA VAL A 171 -14.35 -17.39 -1.82
C VAL A 171 -14.31 -18.83 -1.32
N ALA A 172 -13.20 -19.53 -1.57
CA ALA A 172 -12.96 -20.83 -0.97
C ALA A 172 -12.48 -20.68 0.47
N THR A 173 -13.01 -21.50 1.37
CA THR A 173 -12.71 -21.45 2.80
C THR A 173 -12.24 -22.80 3.30
N ASP A 174 -11.88 -22.91 4.57
CA ASP A 174 -11.55 -24.17 5.25
C ASP A 174 -12.77 -25.07 5.50
N ARG A 175 -14.00 -24.59 5.20
CA ARG A 175 -15.24 -25.36 5.42
C ARG A 175 -16.10 -25.49 4.17
N GLY A 176 -15.74 -24.82 3.08
CA GLY A 176 -16.49 -24.88 1.83
C GLY A 176 -16.15 -23.75 0.88
N ALA A 177 -17.14 -23.27 0.16
CA ALA A 177 -16.99 -22.13 -0.74
C ALA A 177 -18.30 -21.35 -0.84
N HIS A 178 -18.19 -20.03 -1.03
CA HIS A 178 -19.31 -19.13 -1.16
C HIS A 178 -19.09 -18.18 -2.34
N ASP A 179 -20.17 -17.94 -3.11
CA ASP A 179 -20.12 -17.08 -4.30
C ASP A 179 -20.70 -15.70 -3.98
N TYR A 180 -20.01 -14.64 -4.47
CA TYR A 180 -20.33 -13.25 -4.24
C TYR A 180 -20.27 -12.46 -5.54
N ASP A 181 -21.09 -11.42 -5.66
CA ASP A 181 -21.03 -10.49 -6.79
C ASP A 181 -19.75 -9.62 -6.72
N GLY A 182 -19.21 -9.42 -5.50
CA GLY A 182 -17.96 -8.72 -5.28
C GLY A 182 -17.31 -9.09 -3.95
N VAL A 183 -15.98 -8.92 -3.89
CA VAL A 183 -15.18 -9.19 -2.70
C VAL A 183 -14.33 -7.97 -2.37
N PHE A 184 -14.48 -7.45 -1.16
CA PHE A 184 -13.70 -6.32 -0.66
C PHE A 184 -12.64 -6.83 0.32
N ILE A 185 -11.38 -6.41 0.13
CA ILE A 185 -10.27 -6.93 0.94
C ILE A 185 -9.53 -5.79 1.63
N PHE A 186 -9.53 -5.81 2.98
CA PHE A 186 -8.93 -4.76 3.80
C PHE A 186 -7.76 -5.30 4.61
N ARG A 187 -6.55 -4.77 4.33
CA ARG A 187 -5.31 -5.13 5.02
C ARG A 187 -4.63 -3.90 5.59
N PRO A 188 -3.74 -4.06 6.59
CA PRO A 188 -2.94 -2.95 7.11
C PRO A 188 -1.99 -2.34 6.06
N ALA A 189 -1.46 -3.18 5.16
CA ALA A 189 -0.58 -2.73 4.07
C ALA A 189 -1.35 -2.62 2.76
N VAL A 190 -1.12 -1.55 2.01
CA VAL A 190 -1.65 -1.30 0.67
C VAL A 190 -0.83 -2.10 -0.34
N THR A 191 -1.47 -2.75 -1.31
CA THR A 191 -0.74 -3.39 -2.43
C THR A 191 -0.18 -2.33 -3.37
N LEU A 192 0.86 -2.66 -4.14
CA LEU A 192 1.42 -1.71 -5.11
C LEU A 192 0.41 -1.35 -6.20
N GLU A 193 -0.39 -2.31 -6.67
CA GLU A 193 -1.45 -2.06 -7.64
C GLU A 193 -2.56 -1.16 -7.08
N GLN A 194 -2.92 -1.33 -5.82
CA GLN A 194 -3.86 -0.44 -5.13
C GLN A 194 -3.28 0.96 -4.93
N LEU A 195 -1.99 1.03 -4.57
CA LEU A 195 -1.31 2.30 -4.31
C LEU A 195 -1.16 3.14 -5.58
N LEU A 196 -0.68 2.51 -6.65
CA LEU A 196 -0.40 3.18 -7.94
C LEU A 196 -0.58 2.17 -9.08
N PRO A 197 -1.76 2.14 -9.71
CA PRO A 197 -2.08 1.21 -10.79
C PRO A 197 -1.10 1.30 -11.96
N GLY A 198 -0.76 0.16 -12.54
CA GLY A 198 0.16 0.07 -13.68
C GLY A 198 1.65 0.17 -13.32
N LEU A 199 2.00 0.23 -12.04
CA LEU A 199 3.40 0.19 -11.59
C LEU A 199 3.99 -1.21 -11.81
N LYS A 200 5.07 -1.32 -12.61
CA LYS A 200 5.71 -2.61 -12.90
C LYS A 200 6.39 -3.20 -11.68
N GLN A 201 6.15 -4.50 -11.49
CA GLN A 201 6.71 -5.30 -10.40
C GLN A 201 7.37 -6.56 -10.97
N GLU A 202 8.44 -7.00 -10.34
CA GLU A 202 9.05 -8.30 -10.58
C GLU A 202 9.38 -8.95 -9.23
N LYS A 203 8.93 -10.20 -9.05
CA LYS A 203 9.08 -10.95 -7.77
C LYS A 203 8.61 -10.11 -6.57
N GLY A 204 7.61 -9.22 -6.83
CA GLY A 204 6.99 -8.31 -5.88
C GLY A 204 7.89 -7.13 -5.46
N PHE A 205 8.95 -6.78 -6.15
CA PHE A 205 9.72 -5.55 -6.02
C PHE A 205 9.36 -4.58 -7.14
N ILE A 206 9.43 -3.30 -6.88
CA ILE A 206 9.22 -2.27 -7.90
C ILE A 206 10.40 -2.31 -8.87
N VAL A 207 10.10 -2.42 -10.16
CA VAL A 207 11.14 -2.39 -11.20
C VAL A 207 11.59 -0.96 -11.41
N VAL A 208 12.90 -0.71 -11.29
CA VAL A 208 13.52 0.60 -11.51
C VAL A 208 14.74 0.46 -12.43
N ASP A 209 15.08 1.55 -13.11
CA ASP A 209 16.32 1.67 -13.87
C ASP A 209 17.49 2.15 -12.98
N ARG A 210 18.63 2.47 -13.59
CA ARG A 210 19.82 2.98 -12.87
C ARG A 210 19.63 4.38 -12.26
N ARG A 211 18.62 5.12 -12.71
CA ARG A 211 18.22 6.42 -12.17
C ARG A 211 17.15 6.29 -11.09
N MET A 212 16.84 5.07 -10.65
CA MET A 212 15.73 4.76 -9.75
C MET A 212 14.35 5.17 -10.33
N ALA A 213 14.24 5.42 -11.63
CA ALA A 213 12.99 5.71 -12.30
C ALA A 213 12.20 4.41 -12.55
N THR A 214 10.89 4.46 -12.32
CA THR A 214 9.96 3.37 -12.62
C THR A 214 9.50 3.44 -14.09
N ASN A 215 8.58 2.56 -14.47
CA ASN A 215 7.92 2.64 -15.78
C ASN A 215 6.91 3.80 -15.90
N LEU A 216 6.57 4.47 -14.82
CA LEU A 216 5.66 5.62 -14.81
C LEU A 216 6.47 6.93 -14.76
N PRO A 217 6.16 7.91 -15.63
CA PRO A 217 6.87 9.18 -15.66
C PRO A 217 6.83 9.90 -14.31
N LEU A 218 7.96 10.47 -13.88
CA LEU A 218 8.10 11.22 -12.61
C LEU A 218 7.76 10.40 -11.34
N VAL A 219 7.76 9.06 -11.45
CA VAL A 219 7.66 8.13 -10.34
C VAL A 219 8.94 7.36 -10.19
N TYR A 220 9.53 7.42 -9.00
CA TYR A 220 10.78 6.78 -8.63
C TYR A 220 10.54 5.83 -7.46
N ALA A 221 11.44 4.89 -7.24
CA ALA A 221 11.40 4.05 -6.05
C ALA A 221 12.82 3.81 -5.52
N ALA A 222 12.95 3.68 -4.19
CA ALA A 222 14.24 3.52 -3.54
C ALA A 222 14.14 2.67 -2.26
N GLY A 223 15.19 1.98 -1.91
CA GLY A 223 15.31 1.16 -0.71
C GLY A 223 14.77 -0.25 -0.91
N ASP A 224 14.29 -0.85 0.18
CA ASP A 224 13.92 -2.27 0.18
C ASP A 224 12.77 -2.62 -0.76
N CYS A 225 11.95 -1.65 -1.17
CA CYS A 225 10.87 -1.86 -2.13
C CYS A 225 11.38 -2.13 -3.56
N THR A 226 12.65 -1.85 -3.87
CA THR A 226 13.26 -2.10 -5.18
C THR A 226 13.98 -3.46 -5.27
N GLY A 227 14.19 -4.14 -4.15
CA GLY A 227 14.81 -5.47 -4.14
C GLY A 227 15.97 -5.62 -3.15
N GLN A 228 16.60 -6.79 -3.23
CA GLN A 228 17.78 -7.12 -2.43
C GLN A 228 19.05 -6.46 -2.99
N PRO A 229 20.11 -6.31 -2.13
CA PRO A 229 20.14 -6.65 -0.71
C PRO A 229 19.37 -5.64 0.14
N LEU A 230 18.70 -6.13 1.21
CA LEU A 230 17.98 -5.26 2.16
C LEU A 230 18.99 -4.66 3.14
N GLN A 231 19.60 -3.55 2.75
CA GLN A 231 20.67 -2.90 3.48
C GLN A 231 20.44 -1.40 3.61
N ILE A 232 20.76 -0.83 4.77
CA ILE A 232 20.58 0.60 5.05
C ILE A 232 21.38 1.45 4.06
N ALA A 233 22.64 1.11 3.83
CA ALA A 233 23.50 1.85 2.90
C ALA A 233 23.00 1.83 1.46
N LYS A 234 22.40 0.69 1.00
CA LYS A 234 21.71 0.60 -0.28
C LYS A 234 20.50 1.55 -0.33
N ALA A 235 19.64 1.48 0.68
CA ALA A 235 18.44 2.31 0.73
C ALA A 235 18.77 3.81 0.70
N VAL A 236 19.80 4.24 1.44
CA VAL A 236 20.28 5.63 1.43
C VAL A 236 20.86 6.01 0.06
N GLY A 237 21.70 5.16 -0.53
CA GLY A 237 22.27 5.39 -1.85
C GLY A 237 21.23 5.51 -2.95
N GLU A 238 20.27 4.60 -2.98
CA GLU A 238 19.15 4.65 -3.94
C GLU A 238 18.25 5.87 -3.71
N GLY A 239 17.98 6.23 -2.47
CA GLY A 239 17.23 7.45 -2.13
C GLY A 239 17.91 8.72 -2.67
N ASN A 240 19.24 8.79 -2.55
CA ASN A 240 20.03 9.89 -3.12
C ASN A 240 19.89 9.94 -4.66
N VAL A 241 20.06 8.80 -5.35
CA VAL A 241 19.91 8.71 -6.81
C VAL A 241 18.51 9.10 -7.25
N ALA A 242 17.48 8.57 -6.58
CA ALA A 242 16.08 8.87 -6.89
C ALA A 242 15.77 10.38 -6.75
N ALA A 243 16.26 11.01 -5.69
CA ALA A 243 16.03 12.44 -5.45
C ALA A 243 16.70 13.33 -6.50
N ILE A 244 17.96 13.05 -6.86
CA ILE A 244 18.69 13.77 -7.93
C ILE A 244 17.97 13.60 -9.26
N SER A 245 17.59 12.36 -9.61
CA SER A 245 16.89 12.07 -10.87
C SER A 245 15.55 12.79 -10.97
N ALA A 246 14.78 12.79 -9.89
CA ALA A 246 13.50 13.50 -9.83
C ALA A 246 13.68 15.02 -10.01
N ALA A 247 14.68 15.61 -9.35
CA ALA A 247 14.96 17.04 -9.46
C ALA A 247 15.37 17.44 -10.89
N GLU A 248 16.24 16.66 -11.54
CA GLU A 248 16.64 16.88 -12.93
C GLU A 248 15.46 16.81 -13.91
N ASP A 249 14.60 15.78 -13.76
CA ASP A 249 13.47 15.59 -14.68
C ASP A 249 12.38 16.66 -14.45
N LEU A 250 12.19 17.13 -13.23
CA LEU A 250 11.32 18.27 -12.92
C LEU A 250 11.84 19.58 -13.54
N GLN A 251 13.15 19.80 -13.52
CA GLN A 251 13.78 20.98 -14.17
C GLN A 251 13.64 20.93 -15.69
N ARG A 252 13.85 19.75 -16.31
CA ARG A 252 13.65 19.56 -17.76
C ARG A 252 12.21 19.82 -18.18
N SER A 253 11.25 19.31 -17.41
CA SER A 253 9.82 19.52 -17.67
C SER A 253 9.44 21.02 -17.57
N ALA A 254 10.01 21.75 -16.61
CA ALA A 254 9.76 23.20 -16.46
C ALA A 254 10.40 24.06 -17.57
N SER A 255 11.50 23.58 -18.17
CA SER A 255 12.22 24.31 -19.23
C SER A 255 11.72 24.02 -20.65
N GLY A 256 10.67 23.23 -20.83
CA GLY A 256 10.08 22.91 -22.14
C GLY A 256 10.99 22.09 -23.06
N ARG A 257 12.00 21.44 -22.52
CA ARG A 257 12.91 20.56 -23.25
C ARG A 257 12.56 19.10 -22.93
N GLY A 258 11.51 18.62 -23.52
CA GLY A 258 11.13 17.22 -23.53
C GLY A 258 11.02 16.70 -24.96
#